data_1452a05c601c26e136f26888d056c6aa
#
_entry.id   1452a05c601c26e136f26888d056c6aa
#
_cell.length_a   1.000
_cell.length_b   1.000
_cell.length_c   1.000
_cell.angle_alpha   90.00
_cell.angle_beta   90.00
_cell.angle_gamma   90.00
#
_symmetry.space_group_name_H-M   'P 1'
#
loop_
_entity.id
_entity.type
_entity.pdbx_description
1 polymer ?
#
loop_
_entity_poly.entity_id
_entity_poly.type
_entity_poly.pdbx_seq_one_letter_code
_entity_poly.pdbx_strand_id
1 'polypeptide(L)'
;MEEKLYLLQRHLPELLELDALIRHGERHLRVTTVHQVPMGQISLPIHVIELGSQSPNAPVIGFFGGVHGVERIGSQVLMSWLHSLIHRLQWDDQLHRRLEKVRLVFMPMINPGGIWRRTRSNPNGVDLMRNAPIDAMGKVPFLVGGHRISRHLPWYRGKRGEPMEPEAQAVIRTVREKLFSSPFSMSLDCHSGFGRRDRVWCCYARSHRPIPHIAEVYRLKQVFEQTYPNHHPYLIEPQSINYTTHGDLWDYLYDDAPEQPPHHTFLPFTLSSGSSPCLPNNPPHT
;
A
#
# COMPACT_ATOMS: atom_id res chain seq x y z
N MET A 1 11.73 -2.03 29.55
CA MET A 1 11.75 -2.97 28.39
C MET A 1 10.51 -3.84 28.38
N GLU A 2 10.14 -4.45 29.48
CA GLU A 2 8.96 -5.34 29.61
C GLU A 2 7.63 -4.62 29.33
N GLU A 3 7.44 -3.41 29.85
CA GLU A 3 6.22 -2.62 29.60
C GLU A 3 6.01 -2.32 28.11
N LYS A 4 7.07 -1.91 27.39
CA LYS A 4 6.99 -1.69 25.95
C LYS A 4 6.60 -2.97 25.20
N LEU A 5 7.20 -4.11 25.55
CA LEU A 5 6.89 -5.40 24.93
C LEU A 5 5.43 -5.80 25.18
N TYR A 6 4.95 -5.68 26.43
CA TYR A 6 3.56 -5.94 26.78
C TYR A 6 2.58 -5.07 25.96
N LEU A 7 2.84 -3.76 25.84
CA LEU A 7 2.01 -2.86 25.08
C LEU A 7 1.98 -3.23 23.58
N LEU A 8 3.14 -3.57 23.00
CA LEU A 8 3.21 -4.02 21.61
C LEU A 8 2.44 -5.33 21.40
N GLN A 9 2.61 -6.33 22.26
CA GLN A 9 1.87 -7.59 22.17
C GLN A 9 0.35 -7.40 22.20
N ARG A 10 -0.11 -6.43 23.00
CA ARG A 10 -1.55 -6.14 23.15
C ARG A 10 -2.13 -5.33 22.00
N HIS A 11 -1.41 -4.36 21.47
CA HIS A 11 -1.96 -3.37 20.53
C HIS A 11 -1.45 -3.50 19.11
N LEU A 12 -0.22 -3.98 18.93
CA LEU A 12 0.44 -4.05 17.62
C LEU A 12 1.39 -5.27 17.51
N PRO A 13 0.87 -6.51 17.70
CA PRO A 13 1.69 -7.71 17.60
C PRO A 13 2.38 -7.85 16.25
N GLU A 14 1.79 -7.33 15.17
CA GLU A 14 2.36 -7.35 13.83
C GLU A 14 3.73 -6.64 13.76
N LEU A 15 3.99 -5.65 14.60
CA LEU A 15 5.31 -5.02 14.64
C LEU A 15 6.37 -5.97 15.22
N LEU A 16 6.02 -6.78 16.20
CA LEU A 16 6.93 -7.79 16.77
C LEU A 16 7.23 -8.90 15.75
N GLU A 17 6.22 -9.30 14.98
CA GLU A 17 6.36 -10.26 13.89
C GLU A 17 7.27 -9.69 12.80
N LEU A 18 7.06 -8.43 12.41
CA LEU A 18 7.88 -7.74 11.41
C LEU A 18 9.34 -7.63 11.87
N ASP A 19 9.58 -7.26 13.13
CA ASP A 19 10.92 -7.20 13.71
C ASP A 19 11.60 -8.59 13.73
N ALA A 20 10.84 -9.66 13.96
CA ALA A 20 11.35 -11.02 13.89
C ALA A 20 11.70 -11.42 12.46
N LEU A 21 10.87 -11.09 11.48
CA LEU A 21 11.13 -11.33 10.06
C LEU A 21 12.39 -10.58 9.57
N ILE A 22 12.54 -9.32 9.97
CA ILE A 22 13.71 -8.51 9.64
C ILE A 22 14.99 -9.17 10.19
N ARG A 23 15.00 -9.61 11.44
CA ARG A 23 16.17 -10.31 12.02
C ARG A 23 16.45 -11.63 11.31
N HIS A 24 15.40 -12.40 10.98
CA HIS A 24 15.59 -13.69 10.30
C HIS A 24 16.12 -13.51 8.87
N GLY A 25 15.71 -12.43 8.20
CA GLY A 25 16.10 -12.11 6.83
C GLY A 25 17.32 -11.19 6.69
N GLU A 26 18.03 -10.83 7.75
CA GLU A 26 19.06 -9.78 7.78
C GLU A 26 20.13 -9.90 6.69
N ARG A 27 20.48 -11.13 6.29
CA ARG A 27 21.48 -11.41 5.24
C ARG A 27 21.02 -11.05 3.83
N HIS A 28 19.70 -10.95 3.62
CA HIS A 28 19.07 -10.75 2.32
C HIS A 28 18.34 -9.42 2.20
N LEU A 29 18.04 -8.79 3.34
CA LEU A 29 17.22 -7.60 3.43
C LEU A 29 18.07 -6.35 3.69
N ARG A 30 17.68 -5.26 3.06
CA ARG A 30 18.14 -3.92 3.42
C ARG A 30 16.95 -3.20 4.06
N VAL A 31 17.10 -2.80 5.30
CA VAL A 31 16.01 -2.20 6.08
C VAL A 31 16.37 -0.78 6.47
N THR A 32 15.44 0.13 6.22
CA THR A 32 15.56 1.54 6.61
C THR A 32 14.32 1.95 7.39
N THR A 33 14.50 2.55 8.57
CA THR A 33 13.41 3.21 9.29
C THR A 33 13.24 4.61 8.73
N VAL A 34 12.13 4.86 8.03
CA VAL A 34 11.89 6.14 7.34
C VAL A 34 11.12 7.15 8.17
N HIS A 35 10.42 6.69 9.21
CA HIS A 35 9.72 7.55 10.17
C HIS A 35 9.48 6.81 11.49
N GLN A 36 9.21 7.60 12.54
CA GLN A 36 8.84 7.12 13.87
C GLN A 36 7.55 7.83 14.30
N VAL A 37 6.49 7.07 14.52
CA VAL A 37 5.18 7.60 14.96
C VAL A 37 5.13 7.62 16.50
N PRO A 38 5.03 8.79 17.13
CA PRO A 38 4.96 8.87 18.59
C PRO A 38 3.62 8.40 19.13
N MET A 39 3.65 7.50 20.12
CA MET A 39 2.47 6.92 20.79
C MET A 39 2.66 6.96 22.31
N GLY A 40 2.49 8.15 22.89
CA GLY A 40 2.74 8.36 24.30
C GLY A 40 4.24 8.22 24.64
N GLN A 41 4.56 7.23 25.48
CA GLN A 41 5.96 6.96 25.88
C GLN A 41 6.73 6.08 24.89
N ILE A 42 6.08 5.54 23.88
CA ILE A 42 6.71 4.68 22.87
C ILE A 42 6.68 5.36 21.51
N SER A 43 7.57 4.91 20.63
CA SER A 43 7.61 5.31 19.23
C SER A 43 7.53 4.07 18.35
N LEU A 44 6.69 4.15 17.31
CA LEU A 44 6.41 3.05 16.40
C LEU A 44 7.11 3.31 15.07
N PRO A 45 8.07 2.45 14.65
CA PRO A 45 8.80 2.67 13.42
C PRO A 45 7.96 2.36 12.20
N ILE A 46 8.25 3.08 11.11
CA ILE A 46 7.82 2.74 9.76
C ILE A 46 9.06 2.26 9.00
N HIS A 47 9.05 0.99 8.60
CA HIS A 47 10.17 0.36 7.91
C HIS A 47 9.93 0.29 6.41
N VAL A 48 10.99 0.55 5.65
CA VAL A 48 11.13 0.18 4.25
C VAL A 48 12.12 -0.97 4.17
N ILE A 49 11.71 -2.05 3.52
CA ILE A 49 12.47 -3.28 3.39
C ILE A 49 12.71 -3.54 1.91
N GLU A 50 13.95 -3.65 1.52
CA GLU A 50 14.34 -3.88 0.13
C GLU A 50 15.04 -5.23 -0.01
N LEU A 51 14.75 -5.94 -1.10
CA LEU A 51 15.51 -7.12 -1.49
C LEU A 51 15.64 -7.20 -3.01
N GLY A 52 16.65 -7.93 -3.48
CA GLY A 52 16.95 -8.10 -4.89
C GLY A 52 17.92 -7.07 -5.43
N SER A 53 17.83 -6.80 -6.73
CA SER A 53 18.78 -6.03 -7.52
C SER A 53 18.99 -4.61 -6.99
N GLN A 54 20.24 -4.15 -7.03
CA GLN A 54 20.60 -2.76 -6.74
C GLN A 54 20.91 -1.96 -8.01
N SER A 55 20.80 -2.60 -9.16
CA SER A 55 21.00 -1.91 -10.43
C SER A 55 19.96 -0.80 -10.61
N PRO A 56 20.33 0.41 -11.01
CA PRO A 56 19.39 1.48 -11.31
C PRO A 56 18.47 1.15 -12.49
N ASN A 57 18.88 0.21 -13.35
CA ASN A 57 18.11 -0.21 -14.52
C ASN A 57 17.17 -1.40 -14.22
N ALA A 58 17.23 -1.98 -13.00
CA ALA A 58 16.34 -3.06 -12.64
C ALA A 58 14.92 -2.54 -12.41
N PRO A 59 13.89 -3.23 -12.93
CA PRO A 59 12.51 -2.93 -12.58
C PRO A 59 12.30 -2.99 -11.07
N VAL A 60 11.43 -2.11 -10.56
CA VAL A 60 11.10 -2.06 -9.12
C VAL A 60 9.63 -2.33 -8.90
N ILE A 61 9.33 -3.21 -7.95
CA ILE A 61 7.96 -3.46 -7.51
C ILE A 61 7.86 -3.11 -6.02
N GLY A 62 7.02 -2.12 -5.71
CA GLY A 62 6.73 -1.69 -4.35
C GLY A 62 5.46 -2.32 -3.81
N PHE A 63 5.49 -2.80 -2.57
CA PHE A 63 4.36 -3.39 -1.85
C PHE A 63 4.10 -2.61 -0.58
N PHE A 64 2.90 -2.08 -0.49
CA PHE A 64 2.47 -1.15 0.55
C PHE A 64 1.27 -1.74 1.28
N GLY A 65 1.19 -1.52 2.59
CA GLY A 65 0.06 -2.02 3.38
C GLY A 65 -0.11 -1.29 4.70
N GLY A 66 -1.29 -1.47 5.30
CA GLY A 66 -1.60 -0.87 6.59
C GLY A 66 -1.69 0.65 6.57
N VAL A 67 -2.07 1.26 5.45
CA VAL A 67 -2.34 2.70 5.36
C VAL A 67 -3.57 3.07 6.18
N HIS A 68 -4.58 2.19 6.22
CA HIS A 68 -5.70 2.28 7.14
C HIS A 68 -5.51 1.29 8.29
N GLY A 69 -5.51 1.79 9.53
CA GLY A 69 -5.20 0.95 10.68
C GLY A 69 -6.24 -0.13 11.02
N VAL A 70 -7.46 -0.04 10.48
CA VAL A 70 -8.49 -1.09 10.60
C VAL A 70 -8.31 -2.21 9.58
N GLU A 71 -7.52 -2.00 8.54
CA GLU A 71 -7.34 -2.92 7.41
C GLU A 71 -6.06 -3.75 7.59
N ARG A 72 -5.96 -4.50 8.70
CA ARG A 72 -4.76 -5.26 9.08
C ARG A 72 -4.37 -6.34 8.07
N ILE A 73 -5.35 -6.85 7.32
CA ILE A 73 -5.13 -7.95 6.38
C ILE A 73 -4.07 -7.62 5.33
N GLY A 74 -4.03 -6.37 4.84
CA GLY A 74 -3.01 -5.93 3.88
C GLY A 74 -1.60 -6.07 4.44
N SER A 75 -1.35 -5.61 5.68
CA SER A 75 -0.07 -5.79 6.37
C SER A 75 0.28 -7.26 6.57
N GLN A 76 -0.69 -8.08 7.00
CA GLN A 76 -0.48 -9.49 7.27
C GLN A 76 -0.14 -10.29 6.00
N VAL A 77 -0.80 -9.99 4.88
CA VAL A 77 -0.50 -10.61 3.57
C VAL A 77 0.93 -10.28 3.14
N LEU A 78 1.33 -9.02 3.24
CA LEU A 78 2.69 -8.60 2.87
C LEU A 78 3.76 -9.23 3.77
N MET A 79 3.52 -9.31 5.08
CA MET A 79 4.43 -9.98 6.01
C MET A 79 4.53 -11.49 5.74
N SER A 80 3.40 -12.16 5.47
CA SER A 80 3.37 -13.58 5.12
C SER A 80 4.13 -13.87 3.83
N TRP A 81 4.00 -12.98 2.85
CA TRP A 81 4.76 -13.10 1.61
C TRP A 81 6.25 -12.85 1.82
N LEU A 82 6.62 -11.81 2.56
CA LEU A 82 8.02 -11.54 2.93
C LEU A 82 8.63 -12.72 3.68
N HIS A 83 7.90 -13.32 4.62
CA HIS A 83 8.30 -14.55 5.32
C HIS A 83 8.59 -15.69 4.33
N SER A 84 7.69 -15.91 3.37
CA SER A 84 7.86 -16.95 2.35
C SER A 84 9.10 -16.69 1.47
N LEU A 85 9.36 -15.43 1.10
CA LEU A 85 10.55 -15.05 0.33
C LEU A 85 11.83 -15.32 1.13
N ILE A 86 11.89 -14.90 2.40
CA ILE A 86 13.05 -15.11 3.28
C ILE A 86 13.37 -16.60 3.43
N HIS A 87 12.35 -17.44 3.63
CA HIS A 87 12.55 -18.90 3.72
C HIS A 87 13.05 -19.50 2.41
N ARG A 88 12.48 -19.09 1.27
CA ARG A 88 12.92 -19.58 -0.04
C ARG A 88 14.34 -19.15 -0.39
N LEU A 89 14.75 -17.97 0.04
CA LEU A 89 16.12 -17.49 -0.18
C LEU A 89 17.21 -18.34 0.49
N GLN A 90 16.84 -19.27 1.38
CA GLN A 90 17.77 -20.21 1.99
C GLN A 90 18.16 -21.38 1.07
N TRP A 91 17.34 -21.69 0.05
CA TRP A 91 17.51 -22.90 -0.77
C TRP A 91 17.14 -22.74 -2.26
N ASP A 92 16.43 -21.65 -2.66
CA ASP A 92 15.85 -21.51 -4.00
C ASP A 92 16.75 -20.64 -4.89
N ASP A 93 17.66 -21.29 -5.64
CA ASP A 93 18.55 -20.62 -6.59
C ASP A 93 17.79 -19.91 -7.73
N GLN A 94 16.59 -20.37 -8.09
CA GLN A 94 15.80 -19.68 -9.12
C GLN A 94 15.28 -18.36 -8.60
N LEU A 95 14.90 -18.30 -7.34
CA LEU A 95 14.50 -17.04 -6.70
C LEU A 95 15.68 -16.05 -6.66
N HIS A 96 16.88 -16.50 -6.31
CA HIS A 96 18.10 -15.67 -6.38
C HIS A 96 18.30 -15.07 -7.77
N ARG A 97 18.29 -15.91 -8.82
CA ARG A 97 18.46 -15.44 -10.21
C ARG A 97 17.35 -14.45 -10.66
N ARG A 98 16.12 -14.60 -10.15
CA ARG A 98 15.03 -13.63 -10.43
C ARG A 98 15.28 -12.32 -9.72
N LEU A 99 15.72 -12.36 -8.48
CA LEU A 99 15.97 -11.16 -7.66
C LEU A 99 17.21 -10.38 -8.12
N GLU A 100 18.17 -11.00 -8.84
CA GLU A 100 19.23 -10.28 -9.54
C GLU A 100 18.70 -9.32 -10.60
N LYS A 101 17.51 -9.58 -11.15
CA LYS A 101 16.89 -8.83 -12.26
C LYS A 101 15.80 -7.88 -11.83
N VAL A 102 15.31 -7.94 -10.59
CA VAL A 102 14.21 -7.13 -10.07
C VAL A 102 14.52 -6.68 -8.65
N ARG A 103 14.06 -5.50 -8.29
CA ARG A 103 14.07 -4.99 -6.92
C ARG A 103 12.67 -5.04 -6.35
N LEU A 104 12.53 -5.59 -5.16
CA LEU A 104 11.30 -5.57 -4.39
C LEU A 104 11.47 -4.60 -3.22
N VAL A 105 10.46 -3.76 -3.01
CA VAL A 105 10.40 -2.77 -1.92
C VAL A 105 9.14 -3.02 -1.14
N PHE A 106 9.25 -3.23 0.17
CA PHE A 106 8.10 -3.45 1.06
C PHE A 106 7.99 -2.33 2.07
N MET A 107 6.78 -1.85 2.27
CA MET A 107 6.39 -0.95 3.35
C MET A 107 5.11 -1.51 3.98
N PRO A 108 5.21 -2.60 4.76
CA PRO A 108 4.06 -3.40 5.15
C PRO A 108 3.18 -2.75 6.22
N MET A 109 3.67 -1.68 6.87
CA MET A 109 2.96 -1.01 7.96
C MET A 109 3.17 0.51 7.86
N ILE A 110 2.32 1.17 7.06
CA ILE A 110 2.42 2.62 6.81
C ILE A 110 1.89 3.43 7.99
N ASN A 111 0.81 2.96 8.63
CA ASN A 111 0.12 3.65 9.71
C ASN A 111 0.10 2.82 11.00
N PRO A 112 1.26 2.59 11.64
CA PRO A 112 1.34 1.80 12.86
C PRO A 112 0.53 2.42 14.00
N GLY A 113 0.38 3.75 14.03
CA GLY A 113 -0.42 4.46 15.02
C GLY A 113 -1.92 4.23 14.86
N GLY A 114 -2.41 4.18 13.62
CA GLY A 114 -3.79 3.82 13.31
C GLY A 114 -4.10 2.35 13.62
N ILE A 115 -3.17 1.43 13.30
CA ILE A 115 -3.29 0.00 13.66
C ILE A 115 -3.36 -0.16 15.18
N TRP A 116 -2.50 0.54 15.91
CA TRP A 116 -2.50 0.57 17.36
C TRP A 116 -3.84 1.01 17.95
N ARG A 117 -4.42 2.08 17.40
CA ARG A 117 -5.72 2.63 17.85
C ARG A 117 -6.92 1.91 17.26
N ARG A 118 -6.73 1.01 16.30
CA ARG A 118 -7.80 0.37 15.50
C ARG A 118 -8.70 1.40 14.83
N THR A 119 -8.07 2.43 14.25
CA THR A 119 -8.75 3.51 13.51
C THR A 119 -8.37 3.46 12.04
N ARG A 120 -9.26 3.92 11.17
CA ARG A 120 -8.94 4.09 9.75
C ARG A 120 -7.83 5.13 9.56
N SER A 121 -7.96 6.26 10.25
CA SER A 121 -7.03 7.38 10.21
C SER A 121 -5.75 7.14 11.01
N ASN A 122 -4.76 8.01 10.81
CA ASN A 122 -3.58 8.08 11.66
C ASN A 122 -3.90 8.67 13.05
N PRO A 123 -2.93 8.78 13.98
CA PRO A 123 -3.16 9.35 15.32
C PRO A 123 -3.71 10.77 15.34
N ASN A 124 -3.51 11.55 14.28
CA ASN A 124 -4.04 12.90 14.14
C ASN A 124 -5.49 12.96 13.61
N GLY A 125 -6.07 11.80 13.30
CA GLY A 125 -7.41 11.69 12.75
C GLY A 125 -7.47 11.89 11.23
N VAL A 126 -6.33 11.87 10.53
CA VAL A 126 -6.23 12.08 9.08
C VAL A 126 -6.24 10.76 8.34
N ASP A 127 -7.07 10.65 7.31
CA ASP A 127 -7.05 9.55 6.34
C ASP A 127 -5.89 9.76 5.36
N LEU A 128 -4.85 8.93 5.47
CA LEU A 128 -3.62 9.07 4.71
C LEU A 128 -3.83 8.93 3.19
N MET A 129 -4.86 8.14 2.76
CA MET A 129 -5.23 8.01 1.36
C MET A 129 -6.02 9.20 0.80
N ARG A 130 -6.36 10.18 1.64
CA ARG A 130 -7.07 11.41 1.27
C ARG A 130 -6.24 12.66 1.54
N ASN A 131 -4.99 12.49 1.97
CA ASN A 131 -4.16 13.57 2.50
C ASN A 131 -3.32 14.31 1.46
N ALA A 132 -3.17 13.76 0.24
CA ALA A 132 -2.41 14.42 -0.83
C ALA A 132 -3.02 15.77 -1.25
N PRO A 133 -2.19 16.75 -1.67
CA PRO A 133 -2.63 18.12 -1.98
C PRO A 133 -3.26 18.24 -3.38
N ILE A 134 -4.02 17.24 -3.80
CA ILE A 134 -4.76 17.23 -5.07
C ILE A 134 -6.26 17.12 -4.85
N ASP A 135 -7.03 17.69 -5.74
CA ASP A 135 -8.49 17.64 -5.67
C ASP A 135 -9.07 16.80 -6.82
N ALA A 136 -10.25 16.21 -6.59
CA ALA A 136 -11.00 15.52 -7.62
C ALA A 136 -11.50 16.48 -8.71
N MET A 137 -11.56 15.99 -9.94
CA MET A 137 -12.16 16.68 -11.08
C MET A 137 -13.64 16.30 -11.18
N GLY A 138 -14.51 17.05 -10.53
CA GLY A 138 -15.95 16.84 -10.56
C GLY A 138 -16.56 16.54 -9.19
N LYS A 139 -17.75 15.93 -9.20
CA LYS A 139 -18.50 15.63 -7.98
C LYS A 139 -17.87 14.42 -7.26
N VAL A 140 -17.69 14.55 -5.96
CA VAL A 140 -17.29 13.46 -5.07
C VAL A 140 -18.42 13.07 -4.14
N PRO A 141 -18.52 11.80 -3.70
CA PRO A 141 -19.46 11.39 -2.67
C PRO A 141 -19.21 12.16 -1.38
N PHE A 142 -20.27 12.61 -0.75
CA PHE A 142 -20.18 13.32 0.52
C PHE A 142 -19.44 12.47 1.58
N LEU A 143 -18.54 13.05 2.31
CA LEU A 143 -17.58 12.44 3.25
C LEU A 143 -16.62 11.44 2.60
N VAL A 144 -17.09 10.35 2.02
CA VAL A 144 -16.28 9.23 1.47
C VAL A 144 -15.25 9.69 0.44
N GLY A 145 -15.61 10.69 -0.37
CA GLY A 145 -14.71 11.30 -1.34
C GLY A 145 -13.56 12.14 -0.74
N GLY A 146 -13.50 12.23 0.60
CA GLY A 146 -12.52 13.04 1.31
C GLY A 146 -13.01 14.45 1.62
N HIS A 147 -12.95 14.85 2.90
CA HIS A 147 -13.46 16.12 3.38
C HIS A 147 -12.48 16.82 4.34
N ARG A 148 -12.77 18.10 4.64
CA ARG A 148 -12.00 18.92 5.61
C ARG A 148 -12.87 19.48 6.73
N ILE A 149 -13.98 18.77 7.06
CA ILE A 149 -14.98 19.23 8.04
C ILE A 149 -14.48 19.02 9.46
N SER A 150 -14.10 17.78 9.82
CA SER A 150 -13.65 17.43 11.16
C SER A 150 -12.80 16.17 11.16
N ARG A 151 -11.72 16.19 11.97
CA ARG A 151 -10.86 15.02 12.20
C ARG A 151 -11.54 13.86 12.97
N HIS A 152 -12.72 14.10 13.51
CA HIS A 152 -13.51 13.08 14.20
C HIS A 152 -14.43 12.29 13.25
N LEU A 153 -14.51 12.69 11.98
CA LEU A 153 -15.23 12.00 10.94
C LEU A 153 -14.25 11.21 10.05
N PRO A 154 -14.63 9.99 9.60
CA PRO A 154 -13.80 9.21 8.68
C PRO A 154 -13.58 9.97 7.36
N TRP A 155 -12.47 9.65 6.65
CA TRP A 155 -12.06 10.28 5.38
C TRP A 155 -11.64 11.77 5.50
N TYR A 156 -11.28 12.24 6.69
CA TYR A 156 -10.75 13.59 6.89
C TYR A 156 -9.38 13.74 6.26
N ARG A 157 -9.21 14.78 5.45
CA ARG A 157 -8.00 15.05 4.64
C ARG A 157 -6.91 15.87 5.33
N GLY A 158 -7.11 16.25 6.57
CA GLY A 158 -6.30 17.29 7.22
C GLY A 158 -6.82 18.69 6.93
N LYS A 159 -6.23 19.72 7.56
CA LYS A 159 -6.61 21.11 7.31
C LYS A 159 -6.05 21.60 5.97
N ARG A 160 -6.76 22.56 5.38
CA ARG A 160 -6.33 23.18 4.13
C ARG A 160 -5.06 24.03 4.37
N GLY A 161 -4.05 23.85 3.51
CA GLY A 161 -2.79 24.59 3.60
C GLY A 161 -1.78 24.03 4.59
N GLU A 162 -2.15 23.01 5.40
CA GLU A 162 -1.19 22.28 6.21
C GLU A 162 -0.43 21.24 5.38
N PRO A 163 0.83 20.93 5.73
CA PRO A 163 1.58 19.86 5.07
C PRO A 163 0.87 18.52 5.26
N MET A 164 1.21 17.57 4.38
CA MET A 164 0.76 16.18 4.52
C MET A 164 1.28 15.58 5.83
N GLU A 165 0.56 14.58 6.33
CA GLU A 165 0.98 13.81 7.51
C GLU A 165 2.35 13.14 7.29
N PRO A 166 3.18 13.02 8.32
CA PRO A 166 4.53 12.46 8.20
C PRO A 166 4.56 11.05 7.63
N GLU A 167 3.55 10.22 7.93
CA GLU A 167 3.40 8.87 7.38
C GLU A 167 3.18 8.91 5.86
N ALA A 168 2.29 9.78 5.38
CA ALA A 168 2.06 9.96 3.94
C ALA A 168 3.31 10.52 3.23
N GLN A 169 4.01 11.47 3.86
CA GLN A 169 5.30 11.96 3.36
C GLN A 169 6.37 10.86 3.31
N ALA A 170 6.38 9.92 4.26
CA ALA A 170 7.29 8.79 4.25
C ALA A 170 7.04 7.86 3.05
N VAL A 171 5.77 7.61 2.69
CA VAL A 171 5.42 6.88 1.46
C VAL A 171 5.93 7.62 0.22
N ILE A 172 5.65 8.93 0.12
CA ILE A 172 6.07 9.74 -1.04
C ILE A 172 7.59 9.71 -1.20
N ARG A 173 8.35 9.93 -0.13
CA ARG A 173 9.82 9.86 -0.18
C ARG A 173 10.29 8.49 -0.62
N THR A 174 9.71 7.41 -0.07
CA THR A 174 10.06 6.05 -0.44
C THR A 174 9.82 5.78 -1.92
N VAL A 175 8.67 6.19 -2.46
CA VAL A 175 8.36 6.01 -3.88
C VAL A 175 9.32 6.81 -4.76
N ARG A 176 9.56 8.09 -4.44
CA ARG A 176 10.49 8.94 -5.19
C ARG A 176 11.92 8.40 -5.19
N GLU A 177 12.41 7.96 -4.05
CA GLU A 177 13.80 7.49 -3.90
C GLU A 177 14.01 6.06 -4.45
N LYS A 178 13.01 5.18 -4.30
CA LYS A 178 13.19 3.76 -4.58
C LYS A 178 12.52 3.29 -5.86
N LEU A 179 11.36 3.86 -6.22
CA LEU A 179 10.61 3.45 -7.40
C LEU A 179 10.93 4.34 -8.62
N PHE A 180 10.95 5.66 -8.45
CA PHE A 180 11.22 6.58 -9.57
C PHE A 180 12.68 6.56 -10.06
N SER A 181 13.56 5.91 -9.32
CA SER A 181 14.96 5.69 -9.76
C SER A 181 15.12 4.60 -10.82
N SER A 182 14.05 3.90 -11.18
CA SER A 182 14.05 2.79 -12.15
C SER A 182 13.29 3.19 -13.42
N PRO A 183 13.69 2.74 -14.61
CA PRO A 183 12.96 3.01 -15.86
C PRO A 183 11.55 2.39 -15.88
N PHE A 184 11.31 1.32 -15.11
CA PHE A 184 10.00 0.73 -14.92
C PHE A 184 9.75 0.43 -13.46
N SER A 185 8.66 0.95 -12.92
CA SER A 185 8.23 0.65 -11.57
C SER A 185 6.72 0.49 -11.46
N MET A 186 6.31 -0.28 -10.47
CA MET A 186 4.91 -0.40 -10.10
C MET A 186 4.76 -0.47 -8.58
N SER A 187 3.62 -0.04 -8.07
CA SER A 187 3.26 -0.21 -6.68
C SER A 187 1.97 -1.01 -6.55
N LEU A 188 1.87 -1.80 -5.50
CA LEU A 188 0.65 -2.48 -5.08
C LEU A 188 0.38 -2.13 -3.62
N ASP A 189 -0.67 -1.36 -3.38
CA ASP A 189 -1.15 -1.02 -2.04
C ASP A 189 -2.29 -1.95 -1.63
N CYS A 190 -2.10 -2.68 -0.54
CA CYS A 190 -3.00 -3.73 -0.10
C CYS A 190 -4.03 -3.19 0.90
N HIS A 191 -5.26 -3.11 0.44
CA HIS A 191 -6.45 -2.70 1.18
C HIS A 191 -7.47 -3.81 1.34
N SER A 192 -8.50 -3.54 2.15
CA SER A 192 -9.66 -4.42 2.31
C SER A 192 -10.94 -3.61 2.55
N GLY A 193 -12.10 -4.30 2.49
CA GLY A 193 -13.36 -3.71 2.95
C GLY A 193 -14.18 -2.99 1.89
N PHE A 194 -13.86 -3.10 0.59
CA PHE A 194 -14.69 -2.54 -0.49
C PHE A 194 -15.37 -3.63 -1.32
N GLY A 195 -16.70 -3.72 -1.18
CA GLY A 195 -17.51 -4.60 -2.00
C GLY A 195 -17.38 -6.09 -1.66
N ARG A 196 -17.83 -6.96 -2.59
CA ARG A 196 -17.87 -8.42 -2.44
C ARG A 196 -16.88 -9.15 -3.35
N ARG A 197 -16.17 -8.44 -4.21
CA ARG A 197 -15.20 -9.00 -5.15
C ARG A 197 -13.87 -8.32 -4.97
N ASP A 198 -12.82 -9.07 -5.12
CA ASP A 198 -11.47 -8.53 -5.12
C ASP A 198 -11.27 -7.64 -6.36
N ARG A 199 -10.69 -6.47 -6.13
CA ARG A 199 -10.44 -5.47 -7.16
C ARG A 199 -8.99 -5.04 -7.15
N VAL A 200 -8.46 -4.81 -8.32
CA VAL A 200 -7.18 -4.14 -8.51
C VAL A 200 -7.48 -2.82 -9.22
N TRP A 201 -7.49 -1.76 -8.44
CA TRP A 201 -7.70 -0.42 -8.96
C TRP A 201 -6.41 0.17 -9.51
N CYS A 202 -6.50 0.77 -10.67
CA CYS A 202 -5.45 1.68 -11.19
C CYS A 202 -5.91 3.14 -11.05
N CYS A 203 -5.00 4.09 -11.29
CA CYS A 203 -5.33 5.51 -11.38
C CYS A 203 -6.25 5.76 -12.61
N TYR A 204 -7.11 6.77 -12.61
CA TYR A 204 -7.23 7.77 -11.56
C TYR A 204 -8.41 7.47 -10.64
N ALA A 205 -8.24 7.82 -9.36
CA ALA A 205 -9.32 7.93 -8.39
C ALA A 205 -9.99 9.32 -8.44
N ARG A 206 -9.25 10.38 -8.81
CA ARG A 206 -9.73 11.77 -8.85
C ARG A 206 -10.45 12.17 -10.14
N SER A 207 -10.36 11.37 -11.18
CA SER A 207 -10.86 11.72 -12.50
C SER A 207 -11.32 10.50 -13.28
N HIS A 208 -12.38 10.68 -14.09
CA HIS A 208 -12.82 9.67 -15.07
C HIS A 208 -11.97 9.66 -16.36
N ARG A 209 -10.98 10.54 -16.48
CA ARG A 209 -10.07 10.51 -17.62
C ARG A 209 -9.15 9.30 -17.50
N PRO A 210 -8.93 8.54 -18.58
CA PRO A 210 -7.96 7.46 -18.56
C PRO A 210 -6.54 8.02 -18.34
N ILE A 211 -5.71 7.22 -17.68
CA ILE A 211 -4.29 7.54 -17.53
C ILE A 211 -3.56 7.39 -18.86
N PRO A 212 -2.47 8.13 -19.09
CA PRO A 212 -1.61 7.97 -20.27
C PRO A 212 -1.15 6.51 -20.48
N HIS A 213 -0.80 5.79 -19.40
CA HIS A 213 -0.32 4.40 -19.43
C HIS A 213 -1.44 3.35 -19.41
N ILE A 214 -2.62 3.64 -19.97
CA ILE A 214 -3.73 2.65 -19.97
C ILE A 214 -3.42 1.40 -20.80
N ALA A 215 -2.59 1.53 -21.82
CA ALA A 215 -2.15 0.41 -22.65
C ALA A 215 -1.28 -0.57 -21.87
N GLU A 216 -0.38 -0.07 -21.02
CA GLU A 216 0.49 -0.83 -20.13
C GLU A 216 -0.33 -1.56 -19.06
N VAL A 217 -1.33 -0.89 -18.47
CA VAL A 217 -2.29 -1.50 -17.53
C VAL A 217 -3.05 -2.66 -18.22
N TYR A 218 -3.53 -2.43 -19.45
CA TYR A 218 -4.21 -3.48 -20.21
C TYR A 218 -3.28 -4.65 -20.53
N ARG A 219 -2.03 -4.37 -20.88
CA ARG A 219 -1.02 -5.42 -21.13
C ARG A 219 -0.73 -6.24 -19.86
N LEU A 220 -0.60 -5.59 -18.71
CA LEU A 220 -0.44 -6.27 -17.42
C LEU A 220 -1.63 -7.19 -17.12
N LYS A 221 -2.86 -6.71 -17.35
CA LYS A 221 -4.08 -7.51 -17.21
C LYS A 221 -4.01 -8.76 -18.10
N GLN A 222 -3.63 -8.63 -19.36
CA GLN A 222 -3.48 -9.78 -20.28
C GLN A 222 -2.44 -10.79 -19.78
N VAL A 223 -1.28 -10.33 -19.30
CA VAL A 223 -0.24 -11.20 -18.73
C VAL A 223 -0.81 -11.97 -17.53
N PHE A 224 -1.56 -11.31 -16.67
CA PHE A 224 -2.18 -11.93 -15.50
C PHE A 224 -3.19 -13.00 -15.90
N GLU A 225 -4.10 -12.69 -16.83
CA GLU A 225 -5.11 -13.62 -17.34
C GLU A 225 -4.49 -14.84 -18.05
N GLN A 226 -3.41 -14.63 -18.81
CA GLN A 226 -2.68 -15.72 -19.48
C GLN A 226 -1.92 -16.61 -18.51
N THR A 227 -1.40 -16.05 -17.42
CA THR A 227 -0.64 -16.80 -16.40
C THR A 227 -1.56 -17.64 -15.51
N TYR A 228 -2.75 -17.15 -15.25
CA TYR A 228 -3.75 -17.79 -14.39
C TYR A 228 -5.12 -17.95 -15.10
N PRO A 229 -5.21 -18.73 -16.18
CA PRO A 229 -6.38 -18.76 -17.05
C PRO A 229 -7.65 -19.27 -16.36
N ASN A 230 -7.50 -20.03 -15.28
CA ASN A 230 -8.63 -20.58 -14.49
C ASN A 230 -8.92 -19.78 -13.21
N HIS A 231 -8.27 -18.64 -13.03
CA HIS A 231 -8.38 -17.85 -11.82
C HIS A 231 -8.65 -16.38 -12.18
N HIS A 232 -9.91 -16.00 -12.15
CA HIS A 232 -10.36 -14.64 -12.49
C HIS A 232 -10.98 -13.91 -11.28
N PRO A 233 -10.31 -13.88 -10.11
CA PRO A 233 -10.91 -13.27 -8.92
C PRO A 233 -10.87 -11.74 -8.99
N TYR A 234 -9.92 -11.17 -9.74
CA TYR A 234 -9.66 -9.74 -9.70
C TYR A 234 -10.32 -8.98 -10.85
N LEU A 235 -11.07 -7.95 -10.49
CA LEU A 235 -11.55 -6.96 -11.43
C LEU A 235 -10.54 -5.81 -11.51
N ILE A 236 -9.83 -5.71 -12.65
CA ILE A 236 -8.85 -4.64 -12.88
C ILE A 236 -9.55 -3.49 -13.59
N GLU A 237 -9.66 -2.35 -12.93
CA GLU A 237 -10.41 -1.18 -13.40
C GLU A 237 -9.89 0.13 -12.78
N PRO A 238 -10.12 1.31 -13.38
CA PRO A 238 -9.90 2.58 -12.71
C PRO A 238 -10.80 2.74 -11.49
N GLN A 239 -10.26 3.22 -10.37
CA GLN A 239 -11.06 3.45 -9.14
C GLN A 239 -12.24 4.39 -9.40
N SER A 240 -12.07 5.41 -10.24
CA SER A 240 -13.09 6.41 -10.55
C SER A 240 -14.37 5.85 -11.16
N ILE A 241 -14.36 4.62 -11.71
CA ILE A 241 -15.59 3.95 -12.17
C ILE A 241 -16.56 3.72 -11.00
N ASN A 242 -16.04 3.48 -9.81
CA ASN A 242 -16.84 3.25 -8.61
C ASN A 242 -17.20 4.58 -7.93
N TYR A 243 -16.21 5.41 -7.67
CA TYR A 243 -16.38 6.76 -7.11
C TYR A 243 -15.08 7.55 -7.21
N THR A 244 -15.21 8.86 -7.28
CA THR A 244 -14.07 9.78 -7.30
C THR A 244 -13.71 10.27 -5.89
N THR A 245 -12.43 10.60 -5.68
CA THR A 245 -11.91 11.04 -4.39
C THR A 245 -10.98 12.23 -4.52
N HIS A 246 -11.00 13.10 -3.50
CA HIS A 246 -9.96 14.09 -3.29
C HIS A 246 -8.76 13.46 -2.57
N GLY A 247 -7.57 13.98 -2.83
CA GLY A 247 -6.38 13.73 -2.06
C GLY A 247 -5.83 12.32 -2.16
N ASP A 248 -6.14 11.60 -3.24
CA ASP A 248 -5.62 10.26 -3.45
C ASP A 248 -4.09 10.27 -3.55
N LEU A 249 -3.46 9.41 -2.73
CA LEU A 249 -2.01 9.37 -2.60
C LEU A 249 -1.34 8.83 -3.86
N TRP A 250 -1.96 7.81 -4.50
CA TRP A 250 -1.40 7.18 -5.68
C TRP A 250 -1.62 8.01 -6.95
N ASP A 251 -2.73 8.73 -7.05
CA ASP A 251 -2.94 9.71 -8.12
C ASP A 251 -1.90 10.83 -8.04
N TYR A 252 -1.62 11.33 -6.81
CA TYR A 252 -0.61 12.34 -6.60
C TYR A 252 0.78 11.86 -7.02
N LEU A 253 1.16 10.64 -6.64
CA LEU A 253 2.43 10.04 -7.01
C LEU A 253 2.52 9.73 -8.52
N TYR A 254 1.41 9.35 -9.13
CA TYR A 254 1.37 9.12 -10.58
C TYR A 254 1.63 10.41 -11.37
N ASP A 255 1.00 11.51 -10.95
CA ASP A 255 1.23 12.82 -11.58
C ASP A 255 2.62 13.41 -11.27
N ASP A 256 3.22 13.03 -10.15
CA ASP A 256 4.57 13.46 -9.70
C ASP A 256 5.69 12.63 -10.36
N ALA A 257 5.37 11.51 -10.98
CA ALA A 257 6.35 10.64 -11.62
C ALA A 257 7.09 11.39 -12.73
N PRO A 258 8.42 11.28 -12.80
CA PRO A 258 9.20 12.04 -13.79
C PRO A 258 8.85 11.61 -15.21
N GLU A 259 8.53 12.58 -16.06
CA GLU A 259 8.35 12.40 -17.52
C GLU A 259 9.70 12.25 -18.26
N GLN A 260 10.74 11.76 -17.62
CA GLN A 260 12.09 11.82 -18.20
C GLN A 260 12.37 10.74 -19.24
N PRO A 261 13.04 11.08 -20.35
CA PRO A 261 13.51 10.10 -21.34
C PRO A 261 14.77 9.35 -20.86
N PRO A 262 14.92 8.07 -21.28
CA PRO A 262 13.97 7.35 -22.11
C PRO A 262 12.96 6.56 -21.27
N HIS A 263 11.74 7.08 -21.15
CA HIS A 263 10.54 6.38 -20.69
C HIS A 263 10.58 5.76 -19.28
N HIS A 264 10.40 6.60 -18.26
CA HIS A 264 10.01 6.12 -16.95
C HIS A 264 8.52 5.72 -16.99
N THR A 265 8.21 4.47 -16.64
CA THR A 265 6.83 4.02 -16.47
C THR A 265 6.60 3.68 -15.00
N PHE A 266 5.67 4.41 -14.38
CA PHE A 266 5.19 4.10 -13.03
C PHE A 266 3.72 3.71 -13.08
N LEU A 267 3.40 2.51 -12.60
CA LEU A 267 2.04 1.98 -12.57
C LEU A 267 1.60 1.72 -11.11
N PRO A 268 0.86 2.63 -10.49
CA PRO A 268 0.31 2.40 -9.16
C PRO A 268 -0.99 1.60 -9.23
N PHE A 269 -1.09 0.61 -8.36
CA PHE A 269 -2.27 -0.22 -8.16
C PHE A 269 -2.67 -0.27 -6.69
N THR A 270 -3.97 -0.38 -6.46
CA THR A 270 -4.56 -0.63 -5.15
C THR A 270 -5.34 -1.94 -5.20
N LEU A 271 -4.91 -2.93 -4.43
CA LEU A 271 -5.65 -4.16 -4.23
C LEU A 271 -6.66 -3.95 -3.10
N SER A 272 -7.93 -4.09 -3.40
CA SER A 272 -8.99 -4.09 -2.38
C SER A 272 -9.62 -5.47 -2.31
N SER A 273 -9.34 -6.20 -1.23
CA SER A 273 -10.00 -7.47 -0.96
C SER A 273 -11.43 -7.25 -0.54
N GLY A 274 -12.36 -7.95 -1.21
CA GLY A 274 -13.78 -7.92 -0.89
C GLY A 274 -14.03 -8.45 0.53
N SER A 275 -14.82 -7.74 1.33
CA SER A 275 -15.34 -8.26 2.58
C SER A 275 -16.59 -9.07 2.27
N SER A 276 -16.52 -10.40 2.34
CA SER A 276 -17.74 -11.20 2.52
C SER A 276 -18.30 -10.87 3.90
N PRO A 277 -19.53 -10.35 4.04
CA PRO A 277 -20.18 -10.39 5.33
C PRO A 277 -20.24 -11.88 5.71
N CYS A 278 -19.73 -12.25 6.88
CA CYS A 278 -20.07 -13.53 7.50
C CYS A 278 -21.59 -13.55 7.66
N LEU A 279 -22.28 -14.07 6.65
CA LEU A 279 -23.69 -14.44 6.82
C LEU A 279 -23.65 -15.62 7.81
N PRO A 280 -24.40 -15.55 8.92
CA PRO A 280 -24.62 -16.74 9.73
C PRO A 280 -25.17 -17.81 8.81
N ASN A 281 -24.58 -19.02 8.87
CA ASN A 281 -25.02 -20.18 8.11
C ASN A 281 -26.54 -20.36 8.29
N ASN A 282 -27.32 -19.91 7.32
CA ASN A 282 -28.68 -20.40 7.19
C ASN A 282 -28.55 -21.81 6.60
N PRO A 283 -29.07 -22.84 7.27
CA PRO A 283 -29.12 -24.18 6.73
C PRO A 283 -29.95 -24.15 5.42
N PRO A 284 -29.63 -25.00 4.44
CA PRO A 284 -30.43 -25.06 3.23
C PRO A 284 -31.86 -25.44 3.59
N HIS A 285 -32.81 -24.65 3.12
CA HIS A 285 -34.22 -25.00 3.16
C HIS A 285 -34.44 -26.27 2.33
N THR A 286 -34.83 -27.32 3.02
CA THR A 286 -35.37 -28.57 2.44
C THR A 286 -36.60 -28.29 1.58
#